data_b32bf7df4c89df9449196229e795971b
#
_entry.id   b32bf7df4c89df9449196229e795971b
#
_cell.length_a   1.000
_cell.length_b   1.000
_cell.length_c   1.000
_cell.angle_alpha   90.00
_cell.angle_beta   90.00
_cell.angle_gamma   90.00
#
_symmetry.space_group_name_H-M   'P 1'
#
loop_
_entity.id
_entity.type
_entity.pdbx_description
1 polymer ?
#
loop_
_entity_poly.entity_id
_entity_poly.type
_entity_poly.pdbx_seq_one_letter_code
_entity_poly.pdbx_strand_id
1 'polypeptide(L)'
;VVVLVPGADVVLTGVSLPTRNRGRMAAAVPYLLEDQLAADVEQSHFALGERDASGRLAVAVVDRARMDRWLSQLAEAGLQPDQLIPDLLLLPYEEGAWSLLFEPGGVLLRSAPQAGLGIDAANAAFMLQRTLAESGTKPERLRVWRAEGVPAAVIPEDLGVETSDETLLVPPLMLLAGQAHEARAINLLQGPYSRSERLGRVWRPWRPVAALLAVWLVLQLGMTIFHNRQLDAEQARLRAE
;
A
#
# COMPACT_ATOMS: atom_id res chain seq x y z
N VAL A 1 -4.93 -11.98 2.54
CA VAL A 1 -4.30 -11.66 3.83
C VAL A 1 -3.91 -10.19 3.85
N VAL A 2 -4.36 -9.44 4.88
CA VAL A 2 -3.93 -8.06 5.14
C VAL A 2 -2.78 -8.12 6.13
N VAL A 3 -1.67 -7.47 5.81
CA VAL A 3 -0.49 -7.39 6.66
C VAL A 3 -0.26 -5.93 7.04
N LEU A 4 -0.02 -5.69 8.32
CA LEU A 4 0.31 -4.38 8.86
C LEU A 4 1.83 -4.22 8.94
N VAL A 5 2.30 -3.05 8.57
CA VAL A 5 3.71 -2.66 8.71
C VAL A 5 3.82 -1.44 9.61
N PRO A 6 4.95 -1.28 10.32
CA PRO A 6 5.14 -0.16 11.23
C PRO A 6 4.99 1.18 10.49
N GLY A 7 4.07 2.02 10.93
CA GLY A 7 3.85 3.35 10.37
C GLY A 7 5.04 4.29 10.57
N ALA A 8 5.88 4.04 11.57
CA ALA A 8 7.13 4.77 11.79
C ALA A 8 8.15 4.60 10.65
N ASP A 9 8.04 3.52 9.87
CA ASP A 9 8.89 3.22 8.72
C ASP A 9 8.32 3.79 7.39
N VAL A 10 7.17 4.45 7.44
CA VAL A 10 6.44 4.95 6.26
C VAL A 10 6.23 6.45 6.37
N VAL A 11 6.73 7.19 5.42
CA VAL A 11 6.44 8.63 5.32
C VAL A 11 5.15 8.82 4.54
N LEU A 12 4.15 9.41 5.19
CA LEU A 12 2.90 9.81 4.52
C LEU A 12 2.95 11.30 4.20
N THR A 13 2.78 11.63 2.95
CA THR A 13 2.79 13.02 2.45
C THR A 13 1.73 13.24 1.38
N GLY A 14 1.58 14.47 0.91
CA GLY A 14 0.63 14.81 -0.13
C GLY A 14 1.24 15.69 -1.21
N VAL A 15 0.95 15.42 -2.47
CA VAL A 15 1.44 16.19 -3.62
C VAL A 15 0.29 16.71 -4.47
N SER A 16 0.48 17.91 -5.03
CA SER A 16 -0.47 18.48 -5.99
C SER A 16 -0.03 18.17 -7.40
N LEU A 17 -0.90 17.53 -8.18
CA LEU A 17 -0.66 17.10 -9.55
C LEU A 17 -1.86 17.43 -10.43
N PRO A 18 -1.69 18.05 -11.61
CA PRO A 18 -2.80 18.40 -12.49
C PRO A 18 -3.37 17.19 -13.24
N THR A 19 -2.65 16.06 -13.28
CA THR A 19 -3.08 14.85 -14.00
C THR A 19 -3.86 13.89 -13.10
N ARG A 20 -4.84 13.19 -13.70
CA ARG A 20 -5.58 12.09 -13.05
C ARG A 20 -5.14 10.71 -13.56
N ASN A 21 -4.25 10.66 -14.54
CA ASN A 21 -3.73 9.39 -15.05
C ASN A 21 -2.76 8.78 -14.04
N ARG A 22 -3.09 7.60 -13.51
CA ARG A 22 -2.33 6.94 -12.45
C ARG A 22 -0.89 6.62 -12.84
N GLY A 23 -0.65 6.22 -14.09
CA GLY A 23 0.70 5.96 -14.59
C GLY A 23 1.57 7.22 -14.67
N ARG A 24 0.98 8.35 -15.12
CA ARG A 24 1.68 9.64 -15.13
C ARG A 24 1.92 10.18 -13.73
N MET A 25 0.98 9.98 -12.80
CA MET A 25 1.17 10.34 -11.39
C MET A 25 2.34 9.55 -10.78
N ALA A 26 2.37 8.22 -10.97
CA ALA A 26 3.44 7.38 -10.46
C ALA A 26 4.83 7.77 -11.00
N ALA A 27 4.90 8.21 -12.26
CA ALA A 27 6.16 8.69 -12.85
C ALA A 27 6.59 10.08 -12.35
N ALA A 28 5.65 10.96 -12.00
CA ALA A 28 5.96 12.34 -11.60
C ALA A 28 6.20 12.50 -10.09
N VAL A 29 5.55 11.68 -9.26
CA VAL A 29 5.63 11.78 -7.78
C VAL A 29 7.05 11.73 -7.24
N PRO A 30 7.95 10.83 -7.68
CA PRO A 30 9.33 10.82 -7.20
C PRO A 30 10.03 12.17 -7.34
N TYR A 31 9.95 12.79 -8.50
CA TYR A 31 10.59 14.10 -8.78
C TYR A 31 10.00 15.25 -7.95
N LEU A 32 8.70 15.18 -7.64
CA LEU A 32 8.05 16.23 -6.84
C LEU A 32 8.37 16.14 -5.35
N LEU A 33 8.79 14.97 -4.90
CA LEU A 33 9.13 14.72 -3.50
C LEU A 33 10.64 14.71 -3.24
N GLU A 34 11.48 14.80 -4.27
CA GLU A 34 12.94 14.73 -4.17
C GLU A 34 13.49 15.71 -3.12
N ASP A 35 13.06 16.97 -3.17
CA ASP A 35 13.50 18.00 -2.23
C ASP A 35 12.92 17.87 -0.81
N GLN A 36 11.90 17.02 -0.63
CA GLN A 36 11.19 16.85 0.65
C GLN A 36 11.63 15.58 1.39
N LEU A 37 12.33 14.68 0.72
CA LEU A 37 12.77 13.41 1.29
C LEU A 37 14.23 13.49 1.72
N ALA A 38 14.54 12.94 2.90
CA ALA A 38 15.91 12.80 3.35
C ALA A 38 16.64 11.62 2.66
N ALA A 39 15.88 10.70 2.09
CA ALA A 39 16.38 9.50 1.39
C ALA A 39 16.36 9.71 -0.12
N ASP A 40 17.27 9.00 -0.81
CA ASP A 40 17.35 8.98 -2.26
C ASP A 40 16.05 8.43 -2.88
N VAL A 41 15.55 9.16 -3.88
CA VAL A 41 14.32 8.81 -4.62
C VAL A 41 14.44 7.44 -5.30
N GLU A 42 15.64 7.11 -5.77
CA GLU A 42 15.89 5.82 -6.44
C GLU A 42 15.82 4.64 -5.47
N GLN A 43 16.12 4.87 -4.20
CA GLN A 43 16.03 3.87 -3.13
C GLN A 43 14.66 3.82 -2.48
N SER A 44 13.77 4.74 -2.85
CA SER A 44 12.42 4.85 -2.29
C SER A 44 11.37 4.15 -3.16
N HIS A 45 10.38 3.57 -2.49
CA HIS A 45 9.16 3.06 -3.09
C HIS A 45 8.01 4.02 -2.81
N PHE A 46 7.24 4.36 -3.83
CA PHE A 46 6.11 5.28 -3.77
C PHE A 46 4.82 4.54 -4.01
N ALA A 47 3.90 4.57 -3.06
CA ALA A 47 2.55 4.05 -3.20
C ALA A 47 1.54 5.20 -3.20
N LEU A 48 0.68 5.22 -4.21
CA LEU A 48 -0.31 6.28 -4.42
C LEU A 48 -1.61 5.95 -3.68
N GLY A 49 -2.09 6.92 -2.91
CA GLY A 49 -3.39 6.88 -2.27
C GLY A 49 -4.49 7.56 -3.09
N GLU A 50 -5.45 8.11 -2.38
CA GLU A 50 -6.55 8.89 -2.93
C GLU A 50 -6.23 10.39 -2.86
N ARG A 51 -7.06 11.20 -3.52
CA ARG A 51 -6.98 12.65 -3.37
C ARG A 51 -7.82 13.10 -2.19
N ASP A 52 -7.27 14.01 -1.42
CA ASP A 52 -7.99 14.69 -0.35
C ASP A 52 -8.99 15.73 -0.91
N ALA A 53 -9.75 16.36 -0.02
CA ALA A 53 -10.73 17.40 -0.37
C ALA A 53 -10.08 18.62 -1.06
N SER A 54 -8.80 18.88 -0.84
CA SER A 54 -8.03 19.95 -1.49
C SER A 54 -7.49 19.55 -2.86
N GLY A 55 -7.71 18.30 -3.28
CA GLY A 55 -7.21 17.72 -4.53
C GLY A 55 -5.75 17.26 -4.49
N ARG A 56 -5.11 17.27 -3.32
CA ARG A 56 -3.76 16.72 -3.14
C ARG A 56 -3.81 15.21 -3.12
N LEU A 57 -2.90 14.56 -3.82
CA LEU A 57 -2.76 13.11 -3.87
C LEU A 57 -1.96 12.64 -2.64
N ALA A 58 -2.54 11.77 -1.84
CA ALA A 58 -1.80 11.12 -0.77
C ALA A 58 -0.76 10.15 -1.33
N VAL A 59 0.42 10.13 -0.74
CA VAL A 59 1.55 9.28 -1.13
C VAL A 59 2.19 8.68 0.11
N ALA A 60 2.38 7.37 0.10
CA ALA A 60 3.22 6.68 1.08
C ALA A 60 4.59 6.41 0.47
N VAL A 61 5.65 6.77 1.20
CA VAL A 61 7.04 6.59 0.79
C VAL A 61 7.72 5.65 1.77
N VAL A 62 8.36 4.62 1.25
CA VAL A 62 9.06 3.58 2.03
C VAL A 62 10.40 3.27 1.36
N ASP A 63 11.42 3.04 2.15
CA ASP A 63 12.70 2.50 1.67
C ASP A 63 12.51 1.12 1.01
N ARG A 64 13.09 0.91 -0.18
CA ARG A 64 12.96 -0.34 -0.93
C ARG A 64 13.57 -1.52 -0.18
N ALA A 65 14.70 -1.32 0.49
CA ALA A 65 15.31 -2.40 1.28
C ALA A 65 14.42 -2.82 2.45
N ARG A 66 13.63 -1.88 2.99
CA ARG A 66 12.61 -2.18 4.00
C ARG A 66 11.46 -3.02 3.43
N MET A 67 10.94 -2.61 2.26
CA MET A 67 9.91 -3.38 1.55
C MET A 67 10.39 -4.80 1.23
N ASP A 68 11.59 -4.95 0.70
CA ASP A 68 12.17 -6.25 0.35
C ASP A 68 12.33 -7.14 1.59
N ARG A 69 12.77 -6.57 2.72
CA ARG A 69 12.89 -7.29 4.00
C ARG A 69 11.54 -7.79 4.49
N TRP A 70 10.51 -6.97 4.53
CA TRP A 70 9.16 -7.39 4.94
C TRP A 70 8.63 -8.52 4.07
N LEU A 71 8.80 -8.40 2.76
CA LEU A 71 8.32 -9.41 1.83
C LEU A 71 9.10 -10.72 1.91
N SER A 72 10.42 -10.67 2.19
CA SER A 72 11.24 -11.86 2.46
C SER A 72 10.77 -12.58 3.72
N GLN A 73 10.59 -11.85 4.82
CA GLN A 73 10.09 -12.40 6.08
C GLN A 73 8.70 -13.06 5.93
N LEU A 74 7.80 -12.43 5.18
CA LEU A 74 6.49 -12.99 4.90
C LEU A 74 6.59 -14.26 4.03
N ALA A 75 7.46 -14.26 3.04
CA ALA A 75 7.69 -15.43 2.19
C ALA A 75 8.29 -16.60 2.97
N GLU A 76 9.24 -16.35 3.87
CA GLU A 76 9.81 -17.36 4.78
C GLU A 76 8.75 -17.95 5.71
N ALA A 77 7.79 -17.15 6.15
CA ALA A 77 6.64 -17.60 6.93
C ALA A 77 5.54 -18.27 6.08
N GLY A 78 5.71 -18.40 4.76
CA GLY A 78 4.71 -18.95 3.85
C GLY A 78 3.49 -18.06 3.63
N LEU A 79 3.57 -16.78 4.00
CA LEU A 79 2.49 -15.82 3.88
C LEU A 79 2.59 -15.02 2.58
N GLN A 80 1.48 -14.91 1.88
CA GLN A 80 1.36 -14.07 0.68
C GLN A 80 0.37 -12.94 0.96
N PRO A 81 0.84 -11.69 1.16
CA PRO A 81 -0.04 -10.58 1.42
C PRO A 81 -0.79 -10.15 0.15
N ASP A 82 -2.09 -9.89 0.30
CA ASP A 82 -2.93 -9.21 -0.70
C ASP A 82 -2.82 -7.70 -0.54
N GLN A 83 -2.65 -7.25 0.72
CA GLN A 83 -2.45 -5.85 1.08
C GLN A 83 -1.34 -5.73 2.13
N LEU A 84 -0.54 -4.69 1.99
CA LEU A 84 0.48 -4.27 2.93
C LEU A 84 0.19 -2.82 3.32
N ILE A 85 -0.23 -2.61 4.56
CA ILE A 85 -0.82 -1.34 5.01
C ILE A 85 -0.04 -0.81 6.21
N PRO A 86 0.33 0.50 6.23
CA PRO A 86 0.84 1.14 7.43
C PRO A 86 -0.20 1.08 8.55
N ASP A 87 0.17 0.58 9.72
CA ASP A 87 -0.70 0.36 10.87
C ASP A 87 -1.44 1.64 11.30
N LEU A 88 -0.79 2.79 11.28
CA LEU A 88 -1.37 4.07 11.64
C LEU A 88 -2.59 4.45 10.78
N LEU A 89 -2.68 3.96 9.52
CA LEU A 89 -3.84 4.20 8.66
C LEU A 89 -5.07 3.36 9.04
N LEU A 90 -4.89 2.42 9.95
CA LEU A 90 -5.98 1.62 10.52
C LEU A 90 -6.44 2.11 11.90
N LEU A 91 -5.89 3.21 12.42
CA LEU A 91 -6.51 3.87 13.57
C LEU A 91 -7.92 4.33 13.20
N PRO A 92 -8.91 4.22 14.09
CA PRO A 92 -10.24 4.75 13.84
C PRO A 92 -10.16 6.21 13.38
N TYR A 93 -10.86 6.57 12.31
CA TYR A 93 -10.88 7.92 11.76
C TYR A 93 -12.27 8.51 11.85
N GLU A 94 -12.35 9.74 12.31
CA GLU A 94 -13.54 10.56 12.34
C GLU A 94 -13.17 11.95 11.79
N GLU A 95 -14.03 12.54 10.99
CA GLU A 95 -13.80 13.87 10.44
C GLU A 95 -13.75 14.91 11.57
N GLY A 96 -12.77 15.82 11.52
CA GLY A 96 -12.52 16.80 12.58
C GLY A 96 -11.76 16.25 13.79
N ALA A 97 -11.52 14.94 13.89
CA ALA A 97 -10.78 14.35 15.00
C ALA A 97 -9.42 13.77 14.55
N TRP A 98 -8.43 13.87 15.43
CA TRP A 98 -7.17 13.13 15.29
C TRP A 98 -7.18 11.93 16.23
N SER A 99 -6.58 10.84 15.76
CA SER A 99 -6.49 9.58 16.50
C SER A 99 -5.06 9.29 16.90
N LEU A 100 -4.84 9.00 18.17
CA LEU A 100 -3.54 8.62 18.72
C LEU A 100 -3.64 7.25 19.40
N LEU A 101 -2.66 6.40 19.14
CA LEU A 101 -2.49 5.14 19.84
C LEU A 101 -1.11 5.09 20.48
N PHE A 102 -1.06 5.03 21.80
CA PHE A 102 0.17 4.83 22.57
C PHE A 102 0.38 3.34 22.80
N GLU A 103 1.52 2.86 22.36
CA GLU A 103 1.94 1.46 22.51
C GLU A 103 3.39 1.38 22.99
N PRO A 104 3.90 0.20 23.43
CA PRO A 104 5.25 0.10 23.97
C PRO A 104 6.36 0.52 22.99
N GLY A 105 6.10 0.45 21.68
CA GLY A 105 7.04 0.82 20.61
C GLY A 105 7.00 2.30 20.22
N GLY A 106 5.99 3.05 20.65
CA GLY A 106 5.84 4.45 20.25
C GLY A 106 4.40 4.93 20.22
N VAL A 107 4.17 5.96 19.42
CA VAL A 107 2.84 6.55 19.24
C VAL A 107 2.49 6.59 17.77
N LEU A 108 1.34 6.06 17.42
CA LEU A 108 0.76 6.21 16.10
C LEU A 108 -0.20 7.38 16.12
N LEU A 109 -0.03 8.33 15.21
CA LEU A 109 -0.94 9.46 14.99
C LEU A 109 -1.57 9.33 13.61
N ARG A 110 -2.89 9.41 13.53
CA ARG A 110 -3.65 9.58 12.30
C ARG A 110 -4.36 10.93 12.34
N SER A 111 -4.00 11.81 11.40
CA SER A 111 -4.54 13.18 11.33
C SER A 111 -5.58 13.38 10.22
N ALA A 112 -5.60 12.46 9.22
CA ALA A 112 -6.56 12.50 8.10
C ALA A 112 -6.77 11.08 7.56
N PRO A 113 -7.70 10.85 6.60
CA PRO A 113 -7.97 9.53 6.02
C PRO A 113 -6.72 8.79 5.55
N GLN A 114 -5.75 9.50 4.99
CA GLN A 114 -4.49 8.93 4.47
C GLN A 114 -3.28 9.77 4.91
N ALA A 115 -3.32 10.39 6.09
CA ALA A 115 -2.22 11.14 6.66
C ALA A 115 -2.03 10.80 8.14
N GLY A 116 -0.80 10.84 8.58
CA GLY A 116 -0.39 10.55 9.93
C GLY A 116 1.10 10.28 10.03
N LEU A 117 1.56 9.95 11.21
CA LEU A 117 2.97 9.63 11.47
C LEU A 117 3.12 8.67 12.65
N GLY A 118 4.16 7.84 12.61
CA GLY A 118 4.64 7.07 13.75
C GLY A 118 5.73 7.89 14.48
N ILE A 119 5.66 7.95 15.80
CA ILE A 119 6.51 8.79 16.63
C ILE A 119 7.08 7.95 17.76
N ASP A 120 8.35 8.14 18.09
CA ASP A 120 8.91 7.59 19.32
C ASP A 120 8.22 8.18 20.55
N ALA A 121 7.92 7.35 21.55
CA ALA A 121 7.21 7.77 22.75
C ALA A 121 7.87 8.97 23.45
N ALA A 122 9.21 9.05 23.47
CA ALA A 122 9.96 10.15 24.07
C ALA A 122 9.73 11.50 23.37
N ASN A 123 9.41 11.50 22.07
CA ASN A 123 9.21 12.69 21.26
C ASN A 123 7.73 13.03 21.03
N ALA A 124 6.80 12.24 21.56
CA ALA A 124 5.39 12.32 21.23
C ALA A 124 4.78 13.71 21.51
N ALA A 125 5.03 14.27 22.68
CA ALA A 125 4.51 15.59 23.05
C ALA A 125 5.01 16.71 22.12
N PHE A 126 6.31 16.75 21.85
CA PHE A 126 6.91 17.74 20.96
C PHE A 126 6.40 17.60 19.52
N MET A 127 6.39 16.38 18.98
CA MET A 127 5.91 16.12 17.63
C MET A 127 4.42 16.41 17.46
N LEU A 128 3.61 16.12 18.48
CA LEU A 128 2.19 16.43 18.46
C LEU A 128 1.96 17.94 18.42
N GLN A 129 2.64 18.73 19.29
CA GLN A 129 2.58 20.20 19.25
C GLN A 129 3.00 20.75 17.90
N ARG A 130 4.11 20.26 17.37
CA ARG A 130 4.62 20.68 16.06
C ARG A 130 3.62 20.37 14.95
N THR A 131 3.08 19.15 14.91
CA THR A 131 2.10 18.73 13.88
C THR A 131 0.83 19.58 13.98
N LEU A 132 0.36 19.90 15.19
CA LEU A 132 -0.77 20.80 15.41
C LEU A 132 -0.49 22.24 14.96
N ALA A 133 0.73 22.72 15.17
CA ALA A 133 1.13 24.07 14.74
C ALA A 133 1.28 24.19 13.21
N GLU A 134 1.77 23.13 12.57
CA GLU A 134 1.94 23.06 11.12
C GLU A 134 0.64 22.69 10.37
N SER A 135 -0.36 22.14 11.07
CA SER A 135 -1.65 21.82 10.48
C SER A 135 -2.42 23.08 10.10
N GLY A 136 -2.86 23.17 8.85
CA GLY A 136 -3.69 24.30 8.39
C GLY A 136 -5.08 24.35 9.06
N THR A 137 -5.55 23.23 9.60
CA THR A 137 -6.83 23.10 10.33
C THR A 137 -6.57 22.32 11.60
N LYS A 138 -6.83 22.95 12.75
CA LYS A 138 -6.74 22.27 14.06
C LYS A 138 -7.88 21.26 14.17
N PRO A 139 -7.63 20.07 14.75
CA PRO A 139 -8.68 19.12 15.04
C PRO A 139 -9.60 19.69 16.15
N GLU A 140 -10.87 19.31 16.10
CA GLU A 140 -11.85 19.64 17.16
C GLU A 140 -11.65 18.73 18.35
N ARG A 141 -11.18 17.49 18.10
CA ARG A 141 -11.01 16.46 19.14
C ARG A 141 -9.76 15.61 18.92
N LEU A 142 -9.12 15.21 20.02
CA LEU A 142 -8.09 14.19 20.07
C LEU A 142 -8.68 12.91 20.69
N ARG A 143 -8.68 11.81 19.94
CA ARG A 143 -9.04 10.49 20.45
C ARG A 143 -7.78 9.72 20.77
N VAL A 144 -7.60 9.42 22.04
CA VAL A 144 -6.39 8.77 22.54
C VAL A 144 -6.71 7.38 23.05
N TRP A 145 -6.01 6.40 22.54
CA TRP A 145 -6.00 5.04 23.05
C TRP A 145 -4.63 4.70 23.60
N ARG A 146 -4.61 3.98 24.69
CA ARG A 146 -3.39 3.48 25.30
C ARG A 146 -3.43 1.98 25.44
N ALA A 147 -2.37 1.31 25.02
CA ALA A 147 -2.19 -0.11 25.32
C ALA A 147 -2.00 -0.31 26.83
N GLU A 148 -2.41 -1.48 27.32
CA GLU A 148 -2.24 -1.86 28.73
C GLU A 148 -0.75 -1.77 29.13
N GLY A 149 -0.48 -1.20 30.30
CA GLY A 149 0.87 -1.04 30.84
C GLY A 149 1.69 0.12 30.24
N VAL A 150 1.16 0.86 29.28
CA VAL A 150 1.81 2.06 28.77
C VAL A 150 1.50 3.24 29.67
N PRO A 151 2.53 3.97 30.19
CA PRO A 151 2.31 5.13 31.04
C PRO A 151 1.42 6.18 30.36
N ALA A 152 0.66 6.94 31.15
CA ALA A 152 -0.09 8.08 30.64
C ALA A 152 0.89 9.01 29.92
N ALA A 153 0.71 9.14 28.61
CA ALA A 153 1.50 10.10 27.87
C ALA A 153 1.18 11.51 28.35
N VAL A 154 2.20 12.30 28.52
CA VAL A 154 2.01 13.73 28.82
C VAL A 154 1.52 14.38 27.53
N ILE A 155 0.20 14.35 27.35
CA ILE A 155 -0.44 15.19 26.34
C ILE A 155 -0.46 16.58 26.95
N PRO A 156 0.14 17.59 26.30
CA PRO A 156 0.13 18.94 26.83
C PRO A 156 -1.31 19.43 27.03
N GLU A 157 -1.63 19.87 28.22
CA GLU A 157 -3.00 20.38 28.57
C GLU A 157 -3.34 21.68 27.81
N ASP A 158 -2.33 22.39 27.31
CA ASP A 158 -2.45 23.67 26.61
C ASP A 158 -2.78 23.56 25.12
N LEU A 159 -3.06 22.36 24.60
CA LEU A 159 -3.39 22.17 23.18
C LEU A 159 -4.70 22.84 22.77
N GLY A 160 -5.60 23.13 23.71
CA GLY A 160 -6.89 23.79 23.47
C GLY A 160 -7.83 22.94 22.61
N VAL A 161 -7.69 21.61 22.67
CA VAL A 161 -8.47 20.63 21.91
C VAL A 161 -9.11 19.66 22.90
N GLU A 162 -10.38 19.32 22.69
CA GLU A 162 -11.06 18.30 23.50
C GLU A 162 -10.35 16.95 23.35
N THR A 163 -9.95 16.36 24.47
CA THR A 163 -9.22 15.09 24.49
C THR A 163 -10.02 14.00 25.16
N SER A 164 -10.30 12.91 24.47
CA SER A 164 -10.82 11.67 25.06
C SER A 164 -9.68 10.66 25.20
N ASP A 165 -9.55 10.08 26.40
CA ASP A 165 -8.47 9.16 26.72
C ASP A 165 -9.04 7.83 27.21
N GLU A 166 -8.72 6.74 26.53
CA GLU A 166 -9.23 5.40 26.77
C GLU A 166 -8.08 4.39 26.86
N THR A 167 -8.07 3.61 27.95
CA THR A 167 -7.14 2.49 28.05
C THR A 167 -7.72 1.26 27.37
N LEU A 168 -7.00 0.71 26.42
CA LEU A 168 -7.41 -0.51 25.71
C LEU A 168 -7.32 -1.72 26.66
N LEU A 169 -8.42 -2.45 26.77
CA LEU A 169 -8.49 -3.73 27.46
C LEU A 169 -8.14 -4.92 26.52
N VAL A 170 -7.87 -4.60 25.25
CA VAL A 170 -7.53 -5.59 24.21
C VAL A 170 -6.20 -5.19 23.54
N PRO A 171 -5.46 -6.14 22.96
CA PRO A 171 -4.25 -5.79 22.22
C PRO A 171 -4.52 -4.75 21.13
N PRO A 172 -3.62 -3.77 20.92
CA PRO A 172 -3.74 -2.74 19.88
C PRO A 172 -4.08 -3.28 18.49
N LEU A 173 -3.51 -4.44 18.15
CA LEU A 173 -3.80 -5.13 16.88
C LEU A 173 -5.30 -5.42 16.68
N MET A 174 -6.05 -5.69 17.75
CA MET A 174 -7.50 -5.94 17.64
C MET A 174 -8.27 -4.67 17.27
N LEU A 175 -7.87 -3.51 17.81
CA LEU A 175 -8.42 -2.21 17.42
C LEU A 175 -8.18 -1.95 15.93
N LEU A 176 -6.93 -2.14 15.49
CA LEU A 176 -6.54 -1.91 14.10
C LEU A 176 -7.21 -2.90 13.14
N ALA A 177 -7.28 -4.18 13.50
CA ALA A 177 -7.91 -5.21 12.68
C ALA A 177 -9.41 -4.95 12.46
N GLY A 178 -10.09 -4.39 13.44
CA GLY A 178 -11.49 -3.98 13.30
C GLY A 178 -11.74 -2.97 12.19
N GLN A 179 -10.75 -2.16 11.87
CA GLN A 179 -10.83 -1.11 10.84
C GLN A 179 -10.36 -1.58 9.45
N ALA A 180 -9.77 -2.76 9.32
CA ALA A 180 -9.09 -3.21 8.10
C ALA A 180 -10.00 -3.29 6.86
N HIS A 181 -11.30 -3.49 7.04
CA HIS A 181 -12.27 -3.56 5.94
C HIS A 181 -12.84 -2.19 5.53
N GLU A 182 -12.88 -1.23 6.45
CA GLU A 182 -13.50 0.09 6.24
C GLU A 182 -12.47 1.15 5.89
N ALA A 183 -11.22 0.96 6.30
CA ALA A 183 -10.19 1.96 6.11
C ALA A 183 -9.82 2.11 4.62
N ARG A 184 -9.88 3.35 4.13
CA ARG A 184 -9.32 3.76 2.83
C ARG A 184 -7.81 3.90 2.94
N ALA A 185 -7.13 2.83 3.35
CA ALA A 185 -5.71 2.85 3.59
C ALA A 185 -4.91 2.70 2.29
N ILE A 186 -3.71 3.26 2.27
CA ILE A 186 -2.80 3.11 1.13
C ILE A 186 -2.18 1.71 1.19
N ASN A 187 -2.42 0.92 0.15
CA ASN A 187 -1.74 -0.36 -0.01
C ASN A 187 -0.36 -0.13 -0.63
N LEU A 188 0.69 -0.57 0.04
CA LEU A 188 2.07 -0.45 -0.42
C LEU A 188 2.42 -1.41 -1.57
N LEU A 189 1.60 -2.45 -1.81
CA LEU A 189 1.83 -3.41 -2.91
C LEU A 189 1.43 -2.82 -4.27
N GLN A 190 2.13 -1.77 -4.69
CA GLN A 190 1.95 -1.10 -5.98
C GLN A 190 3.23 -1.17 -6.82
N GLY A 191 3.13 -0.84 -8.11
CA GLY A 191 4.27 -0.84 -9.02
C GLY A 191 5.04 -2.15 -8.99
N PRO A 192 6.36 -2.13 -8.75
CA PRO A 192 7.22 -3.33 -8.75
C PRO A 192 6.81 -4.40 -7.74
N TYR A 193 6.09 -3.99 -6.68
CA TYR A 193 5.62 -4.87 -5.60
C TYR A 193 4.19 -5.37 -5.80
N SER A 194 3.52 -4.96 -6.87
CA SER A 194 2.15 -5.42 -7.16
C SER A 194 2.11 -6.90 -7.51
N ARG A 195 1.00 -7.56 -7.18
CA ARG A 195 0.80 -8.99 -7.47
C ARG A 195 0.84 -9.27 -8.98
N SER A 196 0.30 -8.37 -9.81
CA SER A 196 0.30 -8.49 -11.26
C SER A 196 1.72 -8.42 -11.84
N GLU A 197 2.58 -7.56 -11.32
CA GLU A 197 3.98 -7.47 -11.73
C GLU A 197 4.80 -8.70 -11.32
N ARG A 198 4.53 -9.25 -10.12
CA ARG A 198 5.17 -10.49 -9.67
C ARG A 198 4.81 -11.68 -10.56
N LEU A 199 3.53 -11.84 -10.89
CA LEU A 199 3.06 -12.88 -11.83
C LEU A 199 3.61 -12.62 -13.25
N GLY A 200 3.61 -11.36 -13.70
CA GLY A 200 4.16 -10.98 -15.00
C GLY A 200 5.65 -11.31 -15.12
N ARG A 201 6.44 -11.13 -14.06
CA ARG A 201 7.87 -11.46 -14.03
C ARG A 201 8.12 -12.95 -14.18
N VAL A 202 7.27 -13.80 -13.57
CA VAL A 202 7.34 -15.26 -13.71
C VAL A 202 6.87 -15.70 -15.11
N TRP A 203 5.86 -15.04 -15.69
CA TRP A 203 5.31 -15.41 -17.01
C TRP A 203 6.12 -14.86 -18.19
N ARG A 204 6.90 -13.82 -18.00
CA ARG A 204 7.69 -13.18 -19.07
C ARG A 204 8.65 -14.14 -19.79
N PRO A 205 9.41 -15.01 -19.10
CA PRO A 205 10.27 -15.99 -19.77
C PRO A 205 9.48 -17.08 -20.51
N TRP A 206 8.22 -17.34 -20.14
CA TRP A 206 7.39 -18.37 -20.77
C TRP A 206 6.64 -17.91 -22.03
N ARG A 207 6.59 -16.59 -22.28
CA ARG A 207 5.93 -16.03 -23.47
C ARG A 207 6.49 -16.57 -24.80
N PRO A 208 7.81 -16.65 -25.03
CA PRO A 208 8.35 -17.22 -26.27
C PRO A 208 8.04 -18.72 -26.40
N VAL A 209 8.05 -19.47 -25.30
CA VAL A 209 7.70 -20.89 -25.30
C VAL A 209 6.21 -21.09 -25.67
N ALA A 210 5.33 -20.29 -25.11
CA ALA A 210 3.91 -20.32 -25.44
C ALA A 210 3.65 -19.93 -26.90
N ALA A 211 4.39 -18.96 -27.45
CA ALA A 211 4.32 -18.58 -28.86
C ALA A 211 4.77 -19.70 -29.78
N LEU A 212 5.88 -20.38 -29.48
CA LEU A 212 6.36 -21.53 -30.24
C LEU A 212 5.36 -22.71 -30.20
N LEU A 213 4.76 -22.98 -29.02
CA LEU A 213 3.72 -23.99 -28.90
C LEU A 213 2.49 -23.67 -29.76
N ALA A 214 2.07 -22.39 -29.76
CA ALA A 214 0.95 -21.95 -30.60
C ALA A 214 1.24 -22.12 -32.09
N VAL A 215 2.42 -21.72 -32.55
CA VAL A 215 2.87 -21.93 -33.95
C VAL A 215 2.90 -23.41 -34.31
N TRP A 216 3.45 -24.24 -33.42
CA TRP A 216 3.49 -25.70 -33.64
C TRP A 216 2.09 -26.31 -33.75
N LEU A 217 1.14 -25.92 -32.88
CA LEU A 217 -0.25 -26.36 -32.96
C LEU A 217 -0.94 -25.93 -34.26
N VAL A 218 -0.70 -24.71 -34.73
CA VAL A 218 -1.26 -24.23 -36.01
C VAL A 218 -0.71 -25.02 -37.15
N LEU A 219 0.57 -25.32 -37.17
CA LEU A 219 1.22 -26.16 -38.21
C LEU A 219 0.68 -27.61 -38.20
N GLN A 220 0.52 -28.21 -37.02
CA GLN A 220 -0.07 -29.53 -36.85
C GLN A 220 -1.52 -29.57 -37.36
N LEU A 221 -2.32 -28.56 -37.03
CA LEU A 221 -3.71 -28.47 -37.48
C LEU A 221 -3.77 -28.30 -39.00
N GLY A 222 -2.92 -27.45 -39.58
CA GLY A 222 -2.80 -27.25 -41.03
C GLY A 222 -2.39 -28.52 -41.76
N MET A 223 -1.42 -29.26 -41.23
CA MET A 223 -0.97 -30.50 -41.79
C MET A 223 -2.04 -31.61 -41.75
N THR A 224 -2.80 -31.67 -40.64
CA THR A 224 -3.93 -32.60 -40.49
C THR A 224 -5.04 -32.31 -41.50
N ILE A 225 -5.42 -31.05 -41.67
CA ILE A 225 -6.43 -30.63 -42.65
C ILE A 225 -5.98 -30.93 -44.08
N PHE A 226 -4.71 -30.65 -44.40
CA PHE A 226 -4.15 -30.92 -45.71
C PHE A 226 -4.17 -32.43 -46.02
N HIS A 227 -3.76 -33.26 -45.06
CA HIS A 227 -3.76 -34.72 -45.21
C HIS A 227 -5.16 -35.28 -45.40
N ASN A 228 -6.13 -34.83 -44.62
CA ASN A 228 -7.54 -35.22 -44.79
C ASN A 228 -8.09 -34.85 -46.17
N ARG A 229 -7.79 -33.65 -46.67
CA ARG A 229 -8.22 -33.25 -48.04
C ARG A 229 -7.61 -34.10 -49.14
N GLN A 230 -6.35 -34.56 -48.99
CA GLN A 230 -5.75 -35.46 -49.94
C GLN A 230 -6.45 -36.82 -49.92
N LEU A 231 -6.77 -37.38 -48.75
CA LEU A 231 -7.46 -38.63 -48.61
C LEU A 231 -8.89 -38.58 -49.19
N ASP A 232 -9.59 -37.47 -49.00
CA ASP A 232 -10.95 -37.28 -49.56
C ASP A 232 -10.88 -37.19 -51.11
N ALA A 233 -9.84 -36.57 -51.68
CA ALA A 233 -9.62 -36.46 -53.12
C ALA A 233 -9.28 -37.84 -53.76
N GLU A 234 -8.50 -38.67 -53.05
CA GLU A 234 -8.20 -40.06 -53.51
C GLU A 234 -9.45 -40.94 -53.43
N GLN A 235 -10.23 -40.85 -52.37
CA GLN A 235 -11.48 -41.57 -52.24
C GLN A 235 -12.49 -41.17 -53.32
N ALA A 236 -12.57 -39.88 -53.68
CA ALA A 236 -13.43 -39.40 -54.75
C ALA A 236 -13.03 -39.98 -56.13
N ARG A 237 -11.71 -40.10 -56.40
CA ARG A 237 -11.19 -40.70 -57.64
C ARG A 237 -11.53 -42.21 -57.74
N LEU A 238 -11.36 -42.96 -56.65
CA LEU A 238 -11.66 -44.39 -56.61
C LEU A 238 -13.14 -44.72 -56.70
N ARG A 239 -14.03 -43.80 -56.40
CA ARG A 239 -15.50 -43.95 -56.54
C ARG A 239 -16.01 -43.58 -57.93
N ALA A 240 -15.17 -42.96 -58.77
CA ALA A 240 -15.51 -42.54 -60.12
C ALA A 240 -15.05 -43.53 -61.20
N GLU A 241 -14.24 -44.55 -60.82
CA GLU A 241 -13.92 -45.74 -61.59
C GLU A 241 -14.92 -46.90 -61.27
#